data_cc0d0a4f2565d3acdc76c518795b0582
#
_entry.id   cc0d0a4f2565d3acdc76c518795b0582
#
_cell.length_a   1.000
_cell.length_b   1.000
_cell.length_c   1.000
_cell.angle_alpha   90.00
_cell.angle_beta   90.00
_cell.angle_gamma   90.00
#
_symmetry.space_group_name_H-M   'P 1'
#
loop_
_entity.id
_entity.type
_entity.pdbx_description
1 polymer ?
#
loop_
_entity_poly.entity_id
_entity_poly.type
_entity_poly.pdbx_seq_one_letter_code
_entity_poly.pdbx_strand_id
1 'polypeptide(L)'
;MTAEATDAPAGRTFRLATWNMNHWQTPVERRAEAWEWLGSGGSLDVALLQETVPPASLARERVVYHEIAGRRPWGSAIVAFGDGIEVEEIWSVSGGSRYRHRVATTHPGSVAVARVHVPGIAPISVVSVYNLLDGSPTANLLRVAADLVPLLDSVDGDRVILGGDLNVFGAVAEGRRTRAAAIFGLLASLGLHPVGSLEHVERPSSAPDCPCGKGGTCGHIPTWKGIDLDHLFVSTGLRDQVRSLTVEQGVADRGLSDHAALVLGMELSATPVAHAWDAETFVAEIGARHGSGAAATVGALVDWAGQKEDAIRRAGVRDRELTDLELPAAIDPSMWLRIRFFDRTRAPQWLVGIHADTGELSISFQYMHHPPFDTEAGRESLRAMLNEIPGVDIPAERLKGRPRIRLAVLADAANLARLIAVLDGIVDLTRPTETTAGSTIDDGAVATAEDA
;
A
#
# COMPACT_ATOMS: atom_id res chain seq x y z
N MET A 1 -8.31 31.41 -29.67
CA MET A 1 -8.56 30.97 -28.29
C MET A 1 -7.30 30.27 -27.83
N THR A 2 -6.48 30.97 -27.07
CA THR A 2 -5.27 30.42 -26.44
C THR A 2 -5.72 29.59 -25.27
N ALA A 3 -5.43 28.28 -25.32
CA ALA A 3 -5.61 27.40 -24.16
C ALA A 3 -4.79 27.96 -22.99
N GLU A 4 -5.46 28.37 -21.92
CA GLU A 4 -4.80 28.64 -20.64
C GLU A 4 -4.08 27.35 -20.21
N ALA A 5 -2.77 27.46 -20.11
CA ALA A 5 -1.96 26.43 -19.47
C ALA A 5 -2.44 26.34 -18.02
N THR A 6 -3.14 25.27 -17.69
CA THR A 6 -3.46 24.94 -16.30
C THR A 6 -2.15 24.78 -15.56
N ASP A 7 -1.85 25.72 -14.65
CA ASP A 7 -0.72 25.62 -13.74
C ASP A 7 -0.73 24.23 -13.08
N ALA A 8 0.35 23.49 -13.30
CA ALA A 8 0.53 22.23 -12.58
C ALA A 8 0.50 22.54 -11.07
N PRO A 9 -0.25 21.78 -10.27
CA PRO A 9 -0.32 22.05 -8.84
C PRO A 9 1.08 22.07 -8.24
N ALA A 10 1.38 23.11 -7.49
CA ALA A 10 2.67 23.31 -6.85
C ALA A 10 3.01 22.12 -5.94
N GLY A 11 4.26 21.66 -5.98
CA GLY A 11 4.75 20.63 -5.06
C GLY A 11 4.60 21.09 -3.59
N ARG A 12 4.58 20.13 -2.66
CA ARG A 12 4.49 20.38 -1.23
C ARG A 12 5.80 20.01 -0.54
N THR A 13 6.36 20.95 0.22
CA THR A 13 7.42 20.64 1.16
C THR A 13 6.90 19.68 2.23
N PHE A 14 7.64 18.60 2.47
CA PHE A 14 7.31 17.57 3.44
C PHE A 14 8.55 17.26 4.28
N ARG A 15 8.37 17.24 5.62
CA ARG A 15 9.44 16.99 6.57
C ARG A 15 9.12 15.79 7.44
N LEU A 16 10.00 14.79 7.42
CA LEU A 16 9.87 13.58 8.21
C LEU A 16 11.09 13.41 9.11
N ALA A 17 10.85 13.14 10.40
CA ALA A 17 11.94 12.77 11.31
C ALA A 17 11.95 11.26 11.57
N THR A 18 13.15 10.68 11.80
CA THR A 18 13.27 9.43 12.55
C THR A 18 14.10 9.68 13.81
N TRP A 19 13.64 9.10 14.94
CA TRP A 19 14.27 9.37 16.23
C TRP A 19 14.00 8.26 17.25
N ASN A 20 15.08 7.65 17.78
CA ASN A 20 15.00 6.84 18.98
C ASN A 20 14.88 7.77 20.20
N MET A 21 13.74 7.74 20.90
CA MET A 21 13.44 8.65 22.00
C MET A 21 13.97 8.17 23.36
N ASN A 22 14.42 6.93 23.45
CA ASN A 22 14.95 6.31 24.67
C ASN A 22 14.07 6.56 25.92
N HIS A 23 12.75 6.44 25.79
CA HIS A 23 11.80 6.78 26.85
C HIS A 23 11.99 5.99 28.12
N TRP A 24 12.56 4.81 28.06
CA TRP A 24 12.77 3.98 29.25
C TRP A 24 13.90 4.49 30.16
N GLN A 25 14.88 5.23 29.64
CA GLN A 25 15.93 5.89 30.43
C GLN A 25 15.68 7.39 30.64
N THR A 26 14.89 8.01 29.76
CA THR A 26 14.65 9.44 29.81
C THR A 26 13.67 9.80 30.93
N PRO A 27 13.97 10.77 31.81
CA PRO A 27 13.06 11.26 32.85
C PRO A 27 11.72 11.74 32.26
N VAL A 28 10.62 11.60 33.05
CA VAL A 28 9.28 11.93 32.59
C VAL A 28 9.14 13.36 32.07
N GLU A 29 9.79 14.31 32.76
CA GLU A 29 9.78 15.72 32.40
C GLU A 29 10.44 15.95 31.03
N ARG A 30 11.53 15.23 30.77
CA ARG A 30 12.23 15.28 29.48
C ARG A 30 11.45 14.62 28.36
N ARG A 31 10.65 13.58 28.65
CA ARG A 31 9.75 12.99 27.67
C ARG A 31 8.70 14.00 27.18
N ALA A 32 8.12 14.77 28.09
CA ALA A 32 7.17 15.83 27.74
C ALA A 32 7.82 16.89 26.83
N GLU A 33 9.04 17.34 27.19
CA GLU A 33 9.81 18.30 26.38
C GLU A 33 10.17 17.73 24.99
N ALA A 34 10.46 16.43 24.90
CA ALA A 34 10.71 15.74 23.62
C ALA A 34 9.46 15.75 22.71
N TRP A 35 8.28 15.48 23.27
CA TRP A 35 7.04 15.56 22.54
C TRP A 35 6.67 17.00 22.14
N GLU A 36 6.96 17.99 22.98
CA GLU A 36 6.79 19.41 22.65
C GLU A 36 7.70 19.81 21.48
N TRP A 37 8.95 19.34 21.48
CA TRP A 37 9.88 19.60 20.36
C TRP A 37 9.36 19.01 19.05
N LEU A 38 8.83 17.79 19.06
CA LEU A 38 8.23 17.17 17.87
C LEU A 38 7.05 17.98 17.33
N GLY A 39 6.19 18.48 18.22
CA GLY A 39 4.97 19.22 17.85
C GLY A 39 5.19 20.68 17.44
N SER A 40 6.25 21.33 17.93
CA SER A 40 6.45 22.77 17.75
C SER A 40 7.81 23.16 17.20
N GLY A 41 8.85 22.43 17.60
CA GLY A 41 10.24 22.83 17.32
C GLY A 41 10.75 22.46 15.93
N GLY A 42 10.18 21.45 15.31
CA GLY A 42 10.74 20.86 14.08
C GLY A 42 10.00 21.21 12.80
N SER A 43 8.82 21.82 12.86
CA SER A 43 7.92 21.97 11.69
C SER A 43 7.81 20.64 10.93
N LEU A 44 7.64 19.54 11.67
CA LEU A 44 7.58 18.20 11.11
C LEU A 44 6.17 17.89 10.62
N ASP A 45 6.08 17.17 9.52
CA ASP A 45 4.82 16.61 9.05
C ASP A 45 4.57 15.23 9.69
N VAL A 46 5.61 14.40 9.77
CA VAL A 46 5.54 13.03 10.32
C VAL A 46 6.80 12.70 11.10
N ALA A 47 6.69 11.87 12.14
CA ALA A 47 7.83 11.28 12.82
C ALA A 47 7.71 9.75 12.91
N LEU A 48 8.84 9.08 12.66
CA LEU A 48 9.08 7.65 12.86
C LEU A 48 9.85 7.51 14.16
N LEU A 49 9.20 7.01 15.21
CA LEU A 49 9.73 7.04 16.57
C LEU A 49 10.01 5.63 17.07
N GLN A 50 11.13 5.46 17.77
CA GLN A 50 11.53 4.21 18.40
C GLN A 50 11.70 4.43 19.91
N GLU A 51 11.63 3.37 20.68
CA GLU A 51 11.68 3.38 22.14
C GLU A 51 10.75 4.45 22.76
N THR A 52 9.54 4.56 22.23
CA THR A 52 8.59 5.61 22.59
C THR A 52 7.29 5.07 23.16
N VAL A 53 6.59 5.93 23.89
CA VAL A 53 5.17 5.76 24.27
C VAL A 53 4.46 7.06 23.90
N PRO A 54 3.59 7.05 22.88
CA PRO A 54 2.84 8.24 22.49
C PRO A 54 1.92 8.74 23.60
N PRO A 55 1.77 10.07 23.77
CA PRO A 55 0.79 10.63 24.68
C PRO A 55 -0.62 10.15 24.34
N ALA A 56 -1.41 9.83 25.38
CA ALA A 56 -2.80 9.41 25.21
C ALA A 56 -3.72 10.52 24.63
N SER A 57 -3.25 11.76 24.60
CA SER A 57 -3.95 12.90 24.01
C SER A 57 -3.87 12.98 22.50
N LEU A 58 -3.01 12.19 21.84
CA LEU A 58 -2.94 12.15 20.38
C LEU A 58 -4.20 11.49 19.80
N ALA A 59 -4.77 12.13 18.79
CA ALA A 59 -5.91 11.61 18.07
C ALA A 59 -5.54 10.31 17.33
N ARG A 60 -6.47 9.37 17.22
CA ARG A 60 -6.21 8.03 16.65
C ARG A 60 -5.77 8.06 15.20
N GLU A 61 -6.31 8.98 14.43
CA GLU A 61 -5.97 9.20 13.02
C GLU A 61 -4.58 9.81 12.82
N ARG A 62 -3.92 10.20 13.90
CA ARG A 62 -2.59 10.79 13.88
C ARG A 62 -1.50 9.89 14.40
N VAL A 63 -1.82 8.69 14.89
CA VAL A 63 -0.83 7.82 15.52
C VAL A 63 -1.05 6.35 15.17
N VAL A 64 0.02 5.69 14.75
CA VAL A 64 0.13 4.22 14.74
C VAL A 64 1.21 3.85 15.73
N TYR A 65 0.89 3.00 16.70
CA TYR A 65 1.80 2.59 17.77
C TYR A 65 1.70 1.11 18.06
N HIS A 66 2.87 0.47 18.14
CA HIS A 66 3.01 -0.93 18.52
C HIS A 66 3.95 -1.06 19.69
N GLU A 67 3.43 -1.54 20.81
CA GLU A 67 4.22 -1.85 21.99
C GLU A 67 5.00 -3.16 21.78
N ILE A 68 6.28 -3.18 22.17
CA ILE A 68 7.08 -4.40 22.18
C ILE A 68 6.57 -5.29 23.31
N ALA A 69 6.11 -6.49 22.95
CA ALA A 69 5.63 -7.47 23.92
C ALA A 69 6.75 -7.86 24.91
N GLY A 70 6.46 -7.86 26.21
CA GLY A 70 7.36 -8.33 27.25
C GLY A 70 7.65 -7.31 28.36
N ARG A 71 8.92 -7.17 28.76
CA ARG A 71 9.33 -6.37 29.94
C ARG A 71 9.50 -4.86 29.65
N ARG A 72 9.31 -4.41 28.42
CA ARG A 72 9.62 -3.05 28.01
C ARG A 72 8.30 -2.36 27.58
N PRO A 73 7.77 -1.40 28.37
CA PRO A 73 6.53 -0.69 28.06
C PRO A 73 6.78 0.44 27.06
N TRP A 74 7.36 0.13 25.93
CA TRP A 74 7.63 1.06 24.83
C TRP A 74 7.68 0.28 23.49
N GLY A 75 7.62 0.99 22.39
CA GLY A 75 7.60 0.39 21.08
C GLY A 75 8.00 1.34 19.98
N SER A 76 7.55 1.03 18.77
CA SER A 76 7.70 1.86 17.59
C SER A 76 6.41 2.59 17.28
N ALA A 77 6.51 3.87 16.89
CA ALA A 77 5.38 4.69 16.53
C ALA A 77 5.60 5.45 15.22
N ILE A 78 4.50 5.80 14.58
CA ILE A 78 4.42 6.74 13.46
C ILE A 78 3.41 7.79 13.87
N VAL A 79 3.80 9.06 13.87
CA VAL A 79 2.96 10.17 14.34
C VAL A 79 2.92 11.29 13.31
N ALA A 80 1.73 11.76 12.98
CA ALA A 80 1.50 12.93 12.13
C ALA A 80 1.36 14.19 12.96
N PHE A 81 2.09 15.24 12.59
CA PHE A 81 2.06 16.57 13.19
C PHE A 81 1.51 17.61 12.22
N GLY A 82 1.73 17.46 10.92
CA GLY A 82 1.31 18.40 9.90
C GLY A 82 -0.21 18.54 9.79
N ASP A 83 -0.68 19.72 9.41
CA ASP A 83 -2.10 19.98 9.23
C ASP A 83 -2.69 19.16 8.10
N GLY A 84 -3.83 18.51 8.39
CA GLY A 84 -4.54 17.66 7.44
C GLY A 84 -3.83 16.34 7.08
N ILE A 85 -2.72 16.01 7.77
CA ILE A 85 -2.02 14.74 7.58
C ILE A 85 -2.60 13.69 8.53
N GLU A 86 -2.93 12.53 7.98
CA GLU A 86 -3.46 11.39 8.71
C GLU A 86 -2.57 10.17 8.49
N VAL A 87 -2.59 9.23 9.44
CA VAL A 87 -1.88 7.96 9.34
C VAL A 87 -2.86 6.80 9.47
N GLU A 88 -2.76 5.86 8.55
CA GLU A 88 -3.54 4.62 8.52
C GLU A 88 -2.60 3.43 8.66
N GLU A 89 -2.88 2.54 9.61
CA GLU A 89 -2.04 1.39 9.85
C GLU A 89 -2.10 0.37 8.70
N ILE A 90 -0.94 -0.14 8.29
CA ILE A 90 -0.83 -1.20 7.30
C ILE A 90 -0.50 -2.54 8.00
N TRP A 91 -1.52 -3.37 8.19
CA TRP A 91 -1.35 -4.74 8.72
C TRP A 91 -0.97 -5.76 7.66
N SER A 92 -1.45 -5.54 6.45
CA SER A 92 -1.28 -6.48 5.35
C SER A 92 -1.44 -5.80 4.01
N VAL A 93 -0.75 -6.30 3.02
CA VAL A 93 -0.76 -5.83 1.65
C VAL A 93 -1.21 -6.92 0.68
N SER A 94 -1.82 -6.51 -0.43
CA SER A 94 -2.20 -7.40 -1.52
C SER A 94 -1.09 -7.38 -2.57
N GLY A 95 -0.28 -8.42 -2.62
CA GLY A 95 0.80 -8.57 -3.62
C GLY A 95 0.29 -9.19 -4.91
N GLY A 96 -0.67 -8.61 -5.63
CA GLY A 96 -1.16 -9.13 -6.91
C GLY A 96 -1.70 -10.58 -6.90
N SER A 97 -1.66 -11.26 -5.76
CA SER A 97 -2.15 -12.61 -5.53
C SER A 97 -3.44 -12.61 -4.71
N ARG A 98 -4.11 -13.75 -4.63
CA ARG A 98 -5.32 -13.95 -3.80
C ARG A 98 -5.04 -13.86 -2.29
N TYR A 99 -3.78 -13.82 -1.91
CA TYR A 99 -3.36 -13.82 -0.51
C TYR A 99 -2.94 -12.43 -0.09
N ARG A 100 -3.41 -12.03 1.09
CA ARG A 100 -2.88 -10.86 1.77
C ARG A 100 -1.68 -11.29 2.60
N HIS A 101 -0.57 -10.60 2.44
CA HIS A 101 0.64 -10.83 3.22
C HIS A 101 0.66 -9.88 4.41
N ARG A 102 0.86 -10.41 5.60
CA ARG A 102 1.11 -9.58 6.77
C ARG A 102 2.49 -8.95 6.67
N VAL A 103 2.60 -7.72 7.16
CA VAL A 103 3.87 -7.01 7.30
C VAL A 103 4.27 -6.93 8.78
N ALA A 104 5.57 -6.81 9.06
CA ALA A 104 6.11 -6.59 10.41
C ALA A 104 5.73 -7.67 11.44
N THR A 105 5.89 -8.94 11.11
CA THR A 105 5.43 -10.07 11.94
C THR A 105 6.48 -10.66 12.87
N THR A 106 7.77 -10.57 12.52
CA THR A 106 8.83 -11.30 13.20
C THR A 106 9.10 -10.76 14.61
N HIS A 107 9.07 -9.45 14.79
CA HIS A 107 9.31 -8.79 16.07
C HIS A 107 8.19 -7.80 16.38
N PRO A 108 7.05 -8.27 16.92
CA PRO A 108 5.91 -7.41 17.23
C PRO A 108 6.31 -6.23 18.12
N GLY A 109 5.89 -5.03 17.73
CA GLY A 109 6.19 -3.78 18.44
C GLY A 109 7.53 -3.12 18.07
N SER A 110 8.46 -3.85 17.44
CA SER A 110 9.72 -3.26 16.96
C SER A 110 9.58 -2.58 15.60
N VAL A 111 8.49 -2.83 14.90
CA VAL A 111 8.19 -2.22 13.60
C VAL A 111 6.77 -1.71 13.61
N ALA A 112 6.57 -0.45 13.19
CA ALA A 112 5.28 0.12 12.87
C ALA A 112 5.23 0.45 11.36
N VAL A 113 4.11 0.18 10.71
CA VAL A 113 3.92 0.44 9.28
C VAL A 113 2.61 1.19 9.07
N ALA A 114 2.66 2.30 8.37
CA ALA A 114 1.49 3.11 8.10
C ALA A 114 1.49 3.68 6.68
N ARG A 115 0.30 3.99 6.19
CA ARG A 115 0.09 4.87 5.04
C ARG A 115 -0.14 6.28 5.57
N VAL A 116 0.62 7.23 5.04
CA VAL A 116 0.50 8.66 5.34
C VAL A 116 -0.31 9.31 4.23
N HIS A 117 -1.42 9.91 4.59
CA HIS A 117 -2.28 10.68 3.70
C HIS A 117 -1.91 12.15 3.81
N VAL A 118 -1.32 12.70 2.76
CA VAL A 118 -0.95 14.12 2.65
C VAL A 118 -1.90 14.78 1.65
N PRO A 119 -2.59 15.87 2.01
CA PRO A 119 -3.53 16.54 1.09
C PRO A 119 -2.90 16.86 -0.28
N GLY A 120 -3.54 16.42 -1.37
CA GLY A 120 -3.10 16.67 -2.74
C GLY A 120 -1.89 15.83 -3.21
N ILE A 121 -1.43 14.88 -2.40
CA ILE A 121 -0.29 14.02 -2.69
C ILE A 121 -0.75 12.55 -2.65
N ALA A 122 -0.21 11.72 -3.55
CA ALA A 122 -0.43 10.28 -3.44
C ALA A 122 0.08 9.74 -2.09
N PRO A 123 -0.63 8.80 -1.45
CA PRO A 123 -0.22 8.25 -0.18
C PRO A 123 1.23 7.75 -0.17
N ILE A 124 1.87 7.87 0.98
CA ILE A 124 3.25 7.41 1.19
C ILE A 124 3.22 6.34 2.27
N SER A 125 3.77 5.17 2.00
CA SER A 125 3.97 4.15 3.02
C SER A 125 5.20 4.49 3.84
N VAL A 126 5.07 4.49 5.16
CA VAL A 126 6.18 4.78 6.08
C VAL A 126 6.37 3.64 7.05
N VAL A 127 7.64 3.37 7.39
CA VAL A 127 8.05 2.26 8.26
C VAL A 127 8.96 2.79 9.33
N SER A 128 8.56 2.66 10.59
CA SER A 128 9.40 2.94 11.77
C SER A 128 9.98 1.63 12.29
N VAL A 129 11.30 1.54 12.38
CA VAL A 129 12.01 0.31 12.79
C VAL A 129 12.87 0.56 14.02
N TYR A 130 12.65 -0.23 15.06
CA TYR A 130 13.61 -0.44 16.13
C TYR A 130 14.21 -1.84 15.98
N ASN A 131 15.46 -1.93 15.54
CA ASN A 131 16.08 -3.24 15.39
C ASN A 131 16.59 -3.76 16.73
N LEU A 132 16.00 -4.86 17.18
CA LEU A 132 16.31 -5.44 18.50
C LEU A 132 17.78 -5.84 18.64
N LEU A 133 18.36 -5.54 19.80
CA LEU A 133 19.73 -5.93 20.17
C LEU A 133 19.81 -7.38 20.64
N ASP A 134 18.68 -8.06 20.91
CA ASP A 134 18.66 -9.41 21.41
C ASP A 134 19.26 -10.40 20.40
N GLY A 135 20.34 -11.05 20.77
CA GLY A 135 21.08 -11.97 19.91
C GLY A 135 21.98 -11.25 18.88
N SER A 136 21.64 -11.39 17.59
CA SER A 136 22.41 -10.76 16.50
C SER A 136 21.60 -9.64 15.84
N PRO A 137 21.95 -8.36 16.04
CA PRO A 137 21.27 -7.23 15.40
C PRO A 137 21.21 -7.38 13.87
N THR A 138 22.28 -7.87 13.25
CA THR A 138 22.31 -8.11 11.80
C THR A 138 21.29 -9.18 11.36
N ALA A 139 21.14 -10.26 12.13
CA ALA A 139 20.15 -11.29 11.82
C ALA A 139 18.71 -10.78 12.04
N ASN A 140 18.51 -9.97 13.06
CA ASN A 140 17.20 -9.34 13.32
C ASN A 140 16.82 -8.37 12.20
N LEU A 141 17.76 -7.53 11.76
CA LEU A 141 17.53 -6.62 10.63
C LEU A 141 17.21 -7.38 9.33
N LEU A 142 17.85 -8.52 9.06
CA LEU A 142 17.53 -9.37 7.92
C LEU A 142 16.09 -9.91 7.98
N ARG A 143 15.62 -10.29 9.18
CA ARG A 143 14.21 -10.72 9.37
C ARG A 143 13.25 -9.57 9.13
N VAL A 144 13.52 -8.39 9.68
CA VAL A 144 12.72 -7.18 9.41
C VAL A 144 12.67 -6.88 7.92
N ALA A 145 13.81 -6.94 7.21
CA ALA A 145 13.86 -6.74 5.77
C ALA A 145 12.96 -7.76 5.03
N ALA A 146 12.99 -9.03 5.44
CA ALA A 146 12.14 -10.07 4.86
C ALA A 146 10.64 -9.82 5.12
N ASP A 147 10.27 -9.34 6.30
CA ASP A 147 8.89 -8.98 6.65
C ASP A 147 8.35 -7.81 5.80
N LEU A 148 9.23 -6.97 5.26
CA LEU A 148 8.85 -5.81 4.44
C LEU A 148 8.77 -6.12 2.94
N VAL A 149 9.30 -7.26 2.47
CA VAL A 149 9.23 -7.65 1.05
C VAL A 149 7.81 -7.58 0.49
N PRO A 150 6.75 -8.08 1.18
CA PRO A 150 5.40 -7.97 0.66
C PRO A 150 4.92 -6.53 0.45
N LEU A 151 5.36 -5.59 1.29
CA LEU A 151 5.06 -4.16 1.12
C LEU A 151 5.80 -3.61 -0.11
N LEU A 152 7.08 -3.93 -0.27
CA LEU A 152 7.91 -3.45 -1.37
C LEU A 152 7.47 -4.01 -2.73
N ASP A 153 6.94 -5.24 -2.76
CA ASP A 153 6.39 -5.87 -3.96
C ASP A 153 4.94 -5.44 -4.26
N SER A 154 4.31 -4.66 -3.38
CA SER A 154 2.96 -4.16 -3.59
C SER A 154 2.94 -2.87 -4.41
N VAL A 155 1.73 -2.43 -4.79
CA VAL A 155 1.53 -1.12 -5.44
C VAL A 155 1.98 0.06 -4.58
N ASP A 156 2.04 -0.13 -3.27
CA ASP A 156 2.52 0.87 -2.32
C ASP A 156 4.07 0.90 -2.25
N GLY A 157 4.77 -0.07 -2.85
CA GLY A 157 6.22 -0.25 -2.75
C GLY A 157 7.04 0.84 -3.43
N ASP A 158 6.49 1.51 -4.43
CA ASP A 158 7.17 2.60 -5.13
C ASP A 158 7.27 3.90 -4.31
N ARG A 159 6.50 4.01 -3.23
CA ARG A 159 6.41 5.22 -2.40
C ARG A 159 6.60 4.89 -0.92
N VAL A 160 7.77 4.32 -0.58
CA VAL A 160 8.09 3.89 0.79
C VAL A 160 9.21 4.76 1.37
N ILE A 161 9.04 5.19 2.63
CA ILE A 161 10.10 5.75 3.48
C ILE A 161 10.28 4.80 4.67
N LEU A 162 11.48 4.29 4.86
CA LEU A 162 11.86 3.50 6.02
C LEU A 162 12.85 4.30 6.87
N GLY A 163 12.59 4.39 8.16
CA GLY A 163 13.50 5.03 9.09
C GLY A 163 13.53 4.34 10.44
N GLY A 164 14.63 4.48 11.15
CA GLY A 164 14.71 3.95 12.50
C GLY A 164 16.11 3.72 13.00
N ASP A 165 16.16 3.34 14.26
CA ASP A 165 17.36 2.82 14.89
C ASP A 165 17.56 1.35 14.46
N LEU A 166 18.45 1.18 13.49
CA LEU A 166 18.75 -0.16 12.98
C LEU A 166 19.77 -0.91 13.84
N ASN A 167 20.34 -0.27 14.86
CA ASN A 167 21.33 -0.87 15.76
C ASN A 167 22.48 -1.58 15.02
N VAL A 168 22.78 -1.13 13.81
CA VAL A 168 23.86 -1.62 12.97
C VAL A 168 24.60 -0.45 12.37
N PHE A 169 25.92 -0.48 12.50
CA PHE A 169 26.78 0.51 11.88
C PHE A 169 26.92 0.21 10.38
N GLY A 170 26.44 1.14 9.53
CA GLY A 170 26.44 0.98 8.07
C GLY A 170 27.83 1.08 7.44
N ALA A 171 28.84 1.57 8.19
CA ALA A 171 30.17 1.73 7.67
C ALA A 171 30.88 0.40 7.38
N VAL A 172 31.47 0.34 6.22
CA VAL A 172 32.37 -0.74 5.83
C VAL A 172 33.78 -0.32 6.18
N ALA A 173 34.36 -0.93 7.22
CA ALA A 173 35.80 -0.83 7.41
C ALA A 173 36.53 -1.38 6.17
N GLU A 174 37.55 -0.67 5.67
CA GLU A 174 38.30 -1.07 4.50
C GLU A 174 38.72 -2.53 4.57
N GLY A 175 38.32 -3.33 3.56
CA GLY A 175 38.64 -4.75 3.46
C GLY A 175 37.67 -5.74 4.14
N ARG A 176 36.63 -5.29 4.90
CA ARG A 176 35.61 -6.17 5.46
C ARG A 176 34.22 -5.73 5.01
N ARG A 177 33.62 -6.50 4.13
CA ARG A 177 32.17 -6.41 3.90
C ARG A 177 31.48 -6.87 5.17
N THR A 178 30.98 -5.93 5.97
CA THR A 178 30.17 -6.27 7.14
C THR A 178 28.87 -6.91 6.68
N ARG A 179 28.26 -7.76 7.51
CA ARG A 179 26.92 -8.32 7.24
C ARG A 179 25.89 -7.20 7.10
N ALA A 180 26.05 -6.11 7.85
CA ALA A 180 25.19 -4.92 7.74
C ALA A 180 25.21 -4.31 6.34
N ALA A 181 26.41 -4.13 5.75
CA ALA A 181 26.53 -3.63 4.37
C ALA A 181 25.85 -4.55 3.35
N ALA A 182 25.87 -5.88 3.57
CA ALA A 182 25.17 -6.82 2.71
C ALA A 182 23.64 -6.65 2.82
N ILE A 183 23.10 -6.36 4.01
CA ILE A 183 21.66 -6.12 4.19
C ILE A 183 21.28 -4.78 3.55
N PHE A 184 22.09 -3.73 3.68
CA PHE A 184 21.83 -2.47 2.99
C PHE A 184 21.87 -2.63 1.47
N GLY A 185 22.78 -3.47 0.95
CA GLY A 185 22.79 -3.88 -0.45
C GLY A 185 21.54 -4.66 -0.87
N LEU A 186 21.01 -5.52 0.01
CA LEU A 186 19.74 -6.21 -0.21
C LEU A 186 18.57 -5.20 -0.25
N LEU A 187 18.47 -4.29 0.72
CA LEU A 187 17.43 -3.25 0.70
C LEU A 187 17.50 -2.40 -0.58
N ALA A 188 18.71 -2.03 -1.02
CA ALA A 188 18.89 -1.31 -2.27
C ALA A 188 18.45 -2.14 -3.50
N SER A 189 18.67 -3.45 -3.51
CA SER A 189 18.20 -4.34 -4.57
C SER A 189 16.68 -4.51 -4.59
N LEU A 190 16.03 -4.26 -3.45
CA LEU A 190 14.57 -4.21 -3.31
C LEU A 190 14.00 -2.79 -3.56
N GLY A 191 14.82 -1.87 -4.07
CA GLY A 191 14.40 -0.51 -4.41
C GLY A 191 14.42 0.48 -3.26
N LEU A 192 14.96 0.13 -2.08
CA LEU A 192 15.13 1.04 -0.93
C LEU A 192 16.57 1.59 -0.88
N HIS A 193 16.73 2.88 -1.13
CA HIS A 193 18.02 3.55 -1.21
C HIS A 193 18.33 4.31 0.09
N PRO A 194 19.53 4.13 0.69
CA PRO A 194 19.94 4.94 1.84
C PRO A 194 19.98 6.42 1.45
N VAL A 195 19.28 7.28 2.18
CA VAL A 195 19.24 8.72 1.88
C VAL A 195 20.62 9.35 1.95
N GLY A 196 21.43 8.94 2.92
CA GLY A 196 22.81 9.43 3.06
C GLY A 196 23.74 9.12 1.87
N SER A 197 23.35 8.21 0.97
CA SER A 197 24.12 7.87 -0.23
C SER A 197 23.68 8.62 -1.50
N LEU A 198 22.61 9.42 -1.43
CA LEU A 198 22.09 10.16 -2.58
C LEU A 198 22.96 11.41 -2.82
N GLU A 199 23.58 11.51 -3.99
CA GLU A 199 24.54 12.58 -4.32
C GLU A 199 23.91 13.98 -4.39
N HIS A 200 22.64 14.05 -4.81
CA HIS A 200 21.92 15.33 -4.99
C HIS A 200 21.29 15.87 -3.68
N VAL A 201 21.39 15.13 -2.59
CA VAL A 201 20.79 15.49 -1.31
C VAL A 201 21.75 16.34 -0.50
N GLU A 202 21.27 17.51 -0.06
CA GLU A 202 21.99 18.33 0.91
C GLU A 202 22.06 17.61 2.26
N ARG A 203 23.26 17.43 2.80
CA ARG A 203 23.51 16.70 4.05
C ARG A 203 24.71 17.26 4.80
N PRO A 204 24.77 17.05 6.14
CA PRO A 204 25.93 17.42 6.92
C PRO A 204 27.16 16.60 6.47
N SER A 205 28.33 17.19 6.60
CA SER A 205 29.58 16.46 6.41
C SER A 205 29.69 15.32 7.42
N SER A 206 30.21 14.19 6.98
CA SER A 206 30.53 13.09 7.89
C SER A 206 31.59 13.53 8.91
N ALA A 207 31.57 12.92 10.11
CA ALA A 207 32.58 13.19 11.11
C ALA A 207 34.00 12.93 10.55
N PRO A 208 34.99 13.81 10.79
CA PRO A 208 36.37 13.61 10.34
C PRO A 208 36.99 12.31 10.86
N ASP A 209 36.57 11.89 12.03
CA ASP A 209 37.00 10.69 12.77
C ASP A 209 36.03 9.50 12.57
N CYS A 210 35.21 9.52 11.52
CA CYS A 210 34.27 8.43 11.25
C CYS A 210 34.99 7.08 11.29
N PRO A 211 34.47 6.09 12.06
CA PRO A 211 35.07 4.77 12.20
C PRO A 211 35.25 4.00 10.87
N CYS A 212 34.64 4.44 9.79
CA CYS A 212 34.82 3.85 8.45
C CYS A 212 36.21 4.16 7.84
N GLY A 213 36.98 5.07 8.43
CA GLY A 213 38.31 5.48 7.95
C GLY A 213 38.33 6.38 6.71
N LYS A 214 37.18 6.78 6.16
CA LYS A 214 37.10 7.65 4.97
C LYS A 214 37.09 9.15 5.31
N GLY A 215 37.07 9.51 6.62
CA GLY A 215 36.95 10.90 7.03
C GLY A 215 35.73 11.59 6.43
N GLY A 216 35.55 12.87 6.53
CA GLY A 216 34.37 13.61 6.07
C GLY A 216 33.79 13.36 4.67
N THR A 217 34.31 12.37 3.92
CA THR A 217 33.82 12.00 2.58
C THR A 217 32.88 10.78 2.54
N CYS A 218 32.67 10.10 3.67
CA CYS A 218 31.70 9.00 3.75
C CYS A 218 30.26 9.54 3.87
N GLY A 219 29.29 8.71 3.57
CA GLY A 219 27.86 9.08 3.73
C GLY A 219 27.31 8.81 5.13
N HIS A 220 28.17 8.54 6.14
CA HIS A 220 27.73 8.20 7.47
C HIS A 220 27.44 9.44 8.29
N ILE A 221 26.31 9.44 8.95
CA ILE A 221 25.82 10.56 9.75
C ILE A 221 25.67 10.08 11.18
N PRO A 222 26.56 10.55 12.12
CA PRO A 222 26.50 10.06 13.48
C PRO A 222 25.25 10.54 14.21
N THR A 223 24.49 9.60 14.73
CA THR A 223 23.28 9.85 15.52
C THR A 223 23.41 9.45 16.97
N TRP A 224 24.36 8.54 17.29
CA TRP A 224 24.61 8.07 18.64
C TRP A 224 26.09 7.98 18.93
N LYS A 225 26.60 8.80 19.85
CA LYS A 225 28.02 8.78 20.33
C LYS A 225 29.06 8.69 19.20
N GLY A 226 28.85 9.43 18.12
CA GLY A 226 29.75 9.44 16.96
C GLY A 226 29.53 8.31 15.95
N ILE A 227 28.51 7.45 16.13
CA ILE A 227 28.20 6.31 15.27
C ILE A 227 26.84 6.52 14.60
N ASP A 228 26.69 6.12 13.35
CA ASP A 228 25.44 6.11 12.60
C ASP A 228 24.64 4.81 12.88
N LEU A 229 23.72 4.85 13.82
CA LEU A 229 22.82 3.75 14.15
C LEU A 229 21.42 3.95 13.57
N ASP A 230 21.02 5.21 13.43
CA ASP A 230 19.74 5.59 12.85
C ASP A 230 19.90 5.85 11.36
N HIS A 231 19.00 5.31 10.56
CA HIS A 231 19.09 5.36 9.11
C HIS A 231 17.75 5.74 8.50
N LEU A 232 17.81 6.36 7.32
CA LEU A 232 16.67 6.65 6.48
C LEU A 232 16.88 6.07 5.08
N PHE A 233 15.85 5.43 4.55
CA PHE A 233 15.79 4.90 3.20
C PHE A 233 14.55 5.41 2.50
N VAL A 234 14.64 5.60 1.20
CA VAL A 234 13.51 5.94 0.35
C VAL A 234 13.43 4.98 -0.83
N SER A 235 12.22 4.67 -1.27
CA SER A 235 12.03 3.89 -2.48
C SER A 235 12.42 4.66 -3.74
N THR A 236 12.64 3.93 -4.83
CA THR A 236 13.04 4.49 -6.12
C THR A 236 12.10 5.61 -6.57
N GLY A 237 10.78 5.47 -6.40
CA GLY A 237 9.79 6.47 -6.82
C GLY A 237 9.79 7.77 -5.99
N LEU A 238 10.40 7.76 -4.81
CA LEU A 238 10.54 8.96 -3.96
C LEU A 238 11.94 9.61 -4.02
N ARG A 239 12.91 8.92 -4.58
CA ARG A 239 14.32 9.28 -4.53
C ARG A 239 14.60 10.71 -5.01
N ASP A 240 14.05 11.06 -6.16
CA ASP A 240 14.27 12.37 -6.78
C ASP A 240 13.48 13.52 -6.13
N GLN A 241 12.62 13.19 -5.16
CA GLN A 241 11.86 14.16 -4.37
C GLN A 241 12.57 14.54 -3.06
N VAL A 242 13.62 13.82 -2.68
CA VAL A 242 14.44 14.13 -1.51
C VAL A 242 15.30 15.37 -1.80
N ARG A 243 15.36 16.30 -0.84
CA ARG A 243 16.16 17.55 -0.95
C ARG A 243 17.25 17.62 0.09
N SER A 244 16.94 17.29 1.33
CA SER A 244 17.90 17.43 2.43
C SER A 244 17.79 16.31 3.45
N LEU A 245 18.89 16.04 4.13
CA LEU A 245 18.98 15.21 5.32
C LEU A 245 19.75 16.00 6.38
N THR A 246 19.12 16.28 7.50
CA THR A 246 19.75 17.02 8.61
C THR A 246 19.80 16.17 9.88
N VAL A 247 20.70 16.53 10.80
CA VAL A 247 20.83 15.93 12.12
C VAL A 247 20.51 16.98 13.15
N GLU A 248 19.49 16.71 13.93
CA GLU A 248 19.10 17.57 15.06
C GLU A 248 19.86 17.13 16.33
N GLN A 249 21.15 17.48 16.39
CA GLN A 249 22.01 17.16 17.52
C GLN A 249 21.52 17.81 18.81
N GLY A 250 20.88 18.96 18.72
CA GLY A 250 20.34 19.72 19.85
C GLY A 250 19.37 18.95 20.74
N VAL A 251 18.71 17.90 20.23
CA VAL A 251 17.84 17.05 21.07
C VAL A 251 18.66 16.16 21.98
N ALA A 252 19.78 15.63 21.51
CA ALA A 252 20.72 14.87 22.33
C ALA A 252 21.49 15.76 23.32
N ASP A 253 21.94 16.92 22.87
CA ASP A 253 22.65 17.88 23.72
C ASP A 253 21.79 18.37 24.91
N ARG A 254 20.48 18.48 24.73
CA ARG A 254 19.52 18.81 25.79
C ARG A 254 19.15 17.62 26.68
N GLY A 255 19.63 16.43 26.37
CA GLY A 255 19.31 15.18 27.07
C GLY A 255 17.84 14.73 26.90
N LEU A 256 17.22 15.05 25.78
CA LEU A 256 15.87 14.57 25.44
C LEU A 256 15.89 13.11 24.97
N SER A 257 17.03 12.66 24.45
CA SER A 257 17.41 11.29 24.15
C SER A 257 18.94 11.20 24.14
N ASP A 258 19.50 10.01 24.12
CA ASP A 258 20.91 9.79 23.82
C ASP A 258 21.19 9.64 22.31
N HIS A 259 20.14 9.68 21.48
CA HIS A 259 20.20 9.75 20.03
C HIS A 259 19.85 11.16 19.52
N ALA A 260 20.54 11.59 18.47
CA ALA A 260 20.12 12.72 17.64
C ALA A 260 18.97 12.30 16.71
N ALA A 261 18.09 13.23 16.35
CA ALA A 261 17.06 12.95 15.35
C ALA A 261 17.60 13.19 13.94
N LEU A 262 17.28 12.32 12.98
CA LEU A 262 17.45 12.55 11.54
C LEU A 262 16.20 13.16 10.96
N VAL A 263 16.34 14.27 10.22
CA VAL A 263 15.21 14.93 9.55
C VAL A 263 15.42 14.92 8.04
N LEU A 264 14.47 14.32 7.34
CA LEU A 264 14.37 14.26 5.90
C LEU A 264 13.51 15.41 5.39
N GLY A 265 14.06 16.22 4.49
CA GLY A 265 13.33 17.23 3.74
C GLY A 265 13.03 16.76 2.32
N MET A 266 11.78 16.88 1.88
CA MET A 266 11.32 16.45 0.56
C MET A 266 10.49 17.55 -0.10
N GLU A 267 10.51 17.59 -1.43
CA GLU A 267 9.53 18.29 -2.26
C GLU A 267 8.67 17.24 -2.93
N LEU A 268 7.52 16.96 -2.32
CA LEU A 268 6.56 16.01 -2.86
C LEU A 268 5.87 16.63 -4.07
N SER A 269 6.02 15.99 -5.21
CA SER A 269 5.24 16.36 -6.39
C SER A 269 3.77 16.17 -6.06
N ALA A 270 2.97 17.19 -6.33
CA ALA A 270 1.54 16.98 -6.44
C ALA A 270 1.39 15.87 -7.46
N THR A 271 0.99 14.70 -7.01
CA THR A 271 0.50 13.72 -7.94
C THR A 271 -0.73 14.37 -8.53
N PRO A 272 -0.88 14.40 -9.86
CA PRO A 272 -2.22 14.58 -10.40
C PRO A 272 -3.07 13.62 -9.57
N VAL A 273 -4.02 14.14 -8.80
CA VAL A 273 -4.89 13.32 -7.95
C VAL A 273 -5.23 12.16 -8.85
N ALA A 274 -4.67 10.99 -8.55
CA ALA A 274 -5.10 9.81 -9.26
C ALA A 274 -6.58 9.89 -9.00
N HIS A 275 -7.33 10.31 -10.01
CA HIS A 275 -8.74 10.52 -9.88
C HIS A 275 -9.19 9.23 -9.23
N ALA A 276 -9.70 9.30 -8.00
CA ALA A 276 -10.45 8.19 -7.48
C ALA A 276 -11.54 8.05 -8.52
N TRP A 277 -11.30 7.18 -9.49
CA TRP A 277 -12.19 6.97 -10.61
C TRP A 277 -13.48 6.45 -10.01
N ASP A 278 -14.43 7.33 -9.80
CA ASP A 278 -15.78 6.88 -9.62
C ASP A 278 -16.35 6.46 -10.99
N ALA A 279 -17.51 5.88 -10.98
CA ALA A 279 -18.14 5.41 -12.21
C ALA A 279 -18.36 6.55 -13.22
N GLU A 280 -18.66 7.76 -12.74
CA GLU A 280 -18.94 8.92 -13.57
C GLU A 280 -17.68 9.42 -14.28
N THR A 281 -16.59 9.62 -13.54
CA THR A 281 -15.31 10.06 -14.09
C THR A 281 -14.68 9.02 -15.02
N PHE A 282 -14.86 7.72 -14.72
CA PHE A 282 -14.40 6.65 -15.60
C PHE A 282 -15.18 6.64 -16.93
N VAL A 283 -16.51 6.78 -16.89
CA VAL A 283 -17.35 6.88 -18.10
C VAL A 283 -16.98 8.11 -18.92
N ALA A 284 -16.71 9.24 -18.27
CA ALA A 284 -16.29 10.46 -18.95
C ALA A 284 -14.92 10.27 -19.64
N GLU A 285 -13.97 9.59 -19.01
CA GLU A 285 -12.65 9.29 -19.60
C GLU A 285 -12.78 8.35 -20.82
N ILE A 286 -13.61 7.31 -20.73
CA ILE A 286 -13.95 6.47 -21.90
C ILE A 286 -14.51 7.32 -23.03
N GLY A 287 -15.40 8.27 -22.71
CA GLY A 287 -15.97 9.19 -23.69
C GLY A 287 -14.93 10.07 -24.37
N ALA A 288 -14.00 10.60 -23.59
CA ALA A 288 -12.92 11.43 -24.08
C ALA A 288 -11.96 10.67 -25.02
N ARG A 289 -11.65 9.42 -24.72
CA ARG A 289 -10.69 8.60 -25.49
C ARG A 289 -11.33 7.87 -26.67
N HIS A 290 -12.55 7.34 -26.51
CA HIS A 290 -13.17 6.39 -27.44
C HIS A 290 -14.52 6.83 -27.99
N GLY A 291 -14.97 8.05 -27.63
CA GLY A 291 -16.19 8.65 -28.10
C GLY A 291 -17.45 8.31 -27.32
N SER A 292 -18.54 9.05 -27.58
CA SER A 292 -19.78 8.99 -26.81
C SER A 292 -20.48 7.63 -26.85
N GLY A 293 -20.35 6.87 -27.92
CA GLY A 293 -20.91 5.51 -28.03
C GLY A 293 -20.27 4.54 -27.05
N ALA A 294 -18.93 4.59 -26.88
CA ALA A 294 -18.23 3.80 -25.89
C ALA A 294 -18.60 4.21 -24.46
N ALA A 295 -18.71 5.52 -24.20
CA ALA A 295 -19.16 6.03 -22.90
C ALA A 295 -20.59 5.55 -22.56
N ALA A 296 -21.52 5.62 -23.51
CA ALA A 296 -22.89 5.13 -23.32
C ALA A 296 -22.91 3.62 -23.02
N THR A 297 -22.08 2.83 -23.70
CA THR A 297 -21.92 1.40 -23.44
C THR A 297 -21.46 1.14 -22.00
N VAL A 298 -20.41 1.85 -21.55
CA VAL A 298 -19.88 1.66 -20.19
C VAL A 298 -20.87 2.15 -19.14
N GLY A 299 -21.54 3.29 -19.36
CA GLY A 299 -22.59 3.79 -18.49
C GLY A 299 -23.72 2.77 -18.30
N ALA A 300 -24.21 2.17 -19.39
CA ALA A 300 -25.24 1.13 -19.31
C ALA A 300 -24.78 -0.14 -18.57
N LEU A 301 -23.51 -0.52 -18.67
CA LEU A 301 -22.95 -1.64 -17.90
C LEU A 301 -22.81 -1.31 -16.41
N VAL A 302 -22.47 -0.07 -16.06
CA VAL A 302 -22.46 0.42 -14.68
C VAL A 302 -23.86 0.42 -14.09
N ASP A 303 -24.85 0.95 -14.84
CA ASP A 303 -26.26 0.96 -14.43
C ASP A 303 -26.80 -0.46 -14.25
N TRP A 304 -26.46 -1.37 -15.17
CA TRP A 304 -26.81 -2.78 -15.07
C TRP A 304 -26.22 -3.40 -13.79
N ALA A 305 -24.93 -3.17 -13.51
CA ALA A 305 -24.30 -3.67 -12.30
C ALA A 305 -24.96 -3.11 -11.03
N GLY A 306 -25.30 -1.83 -11.02
CA GLY A 306 -26.04 -1.18 -9.94
C GLY A 306 -27.43 -1.78 -9.71
N GLN A 307 -28.17 -2.11 -10.76
CA GLN A 307 -29.49 -2.77 -10.66
C GLN A 307 -29.41 -4.19 -10.06
N LYS A 308 -28.26 -4.85 -10.16
CA LYS A 308 -28.02 -6.17 -9.56
C LYS A 308 -27.50 -6.11 -8.13
N GLU A 309 -27.20 -4.92 -7.62
CA GLU A 309 -26.60 -4.69 -6.29
C GLU A 309 -27.47 -5.27 -5.17
N ASP A 310 -28.78 -5.14 -5.23
CA ASP A 310 -29.70 -5.69 -4.22
C ASP A 310 -29.67 -7.22 -4.14
N ALA A 311 -29.52 -7.90 -5.25
CA ALA A 311 -29.39 -9.35 -5.30
C ALA A 311 -28.06 -9.81 -4.67
N ILE A 312 -27.02 -8.99 -4.74
CA ILE A 312 -25.67 -9.23 -4.26
C ILE A 312 -25.52 -8.77 -2.80
N ARG A 313 -26.13 -7.64 -2.39
CA ARG A 313 -26.12 -7.09 -1.03
C ARG A 313 -26.86 -7.95 0.00
N ARG A 314 -27.96 -8.57 -0.35
CA ARG A 314 -28.76 -9.41 0.57
C ARG A 314 -28.01 -10.60 1.14
N ALA A 315 -26.85 -10.94 0.62
CA ALA A 315 -25.98 -11.98 1.12
C ALA A 315 -25.10 -11.59 2.33
N GLY A 316 -25.28 -10.39 2.92
CA GLY A 316 -24.72 -10.04 4.24
C GLY A 316 -23.27 -9.60 4.24
N VAL A 317 -22.75 -8.95 3.20
CA VAL A 317 -21.44 -8.32 3.17
C VAL A 317 -21.57 -6.82 3.48
N ARG A 318 -20.74 -6.33 4.41
CA ARG A 318 -20.73 -4.92 4.87
C ARG A 318 -20.44 -3.94 3.75
N ASP A 319 -21.09 -2.77 3.82
CA ASP A 319 -21.23 -1.66 2.89
C ASP A 319 -20.00 -1.05 2.20
N ARG A 320 -18.83 -1.63 2.27
CA ARG A 320 -17.60 -1.02 1.74
C ARG A 320 -17.01 -1.67 0.48
N GLU A 321 -17.62 -2.73 -0.06
CA GLU A 321 -16.89 -3.58 -0.99
C GLU A 321 -17.55 -3.83 -2.35
N LEU A 322 -18.67 -3.19 -2.68
CA LEU A 322 -19.31 -3.36 -3.99
C LEU A 322 -18.88 -2.31 -5.02
N THR A 323 -18.36 -1.21 -4.54
CA THR A 323 -17.67 -0.20 -5.35
C THR A 323 -16.15 -0.34 -5.21
N ASP A 324 -15.63 -1.55 -4.99
CA ASP A 324 -14.22 -1.81 -5.24
C ASP A 324 -13.98 -1.76 -6.76
N LEU A 325 -14.22 -0.59 -7.32
CA LEU A 325 -13.38 0.00 -8.33
C LEU A 325 -12.01 0.18 -7.66
N GLU A 326 -11.36 -0.92 -7.28
CA GLU A 326 -9.90 -0.94 -7.12
C GLU A 326 -9.35 -0.71 -8.51
N LEU A 327 -9.41 0.54 -8.92
CA LEU A 327 -8.56 1.02 -9.97
C LEU A 327 -7.19 1.10 -9.29
N PRO A 328 -6.25 0.24 -9.66
CA PRO A 328 -4.88 0.54 -9.34
C PRO A 328 -4.67 1.97 -9.82
N ALA A 329 -3.95 2.78 -9.06
CA ALA A 329 -3.49 4.12 -9.45
C ALA A 329 -2.53 4.04 -10.65
N ALA A 330 -2.78 3.11 -11.55
CA ALA A 330 -2.02 2.82 -12.73
C ALA A 330 -2.43 3.81 -13.83
N ILE A 331 -1.46 4.17 -14.61
CA ILE A 331 -1.51 5.02 -15.81
C ILE A 331 -2.63 4.60 -16.78
N ASP A 332 -3.16 3.37 -16.67
CA ASP A 332 -4.21 2.80 -17.50
C ASP A 332 -5.44 2.41 -16.66
N PRO A 333 -6.44 3.30 -16.54
CA PRO A 333 -7.64 3.02 -15.78
C PRO A 333 -8.42 1.84 -16.38
N SER A 334 -8.73 0.84 -15.57
CA SER A 334 -9.58 -0.27 -15.93
C SER A 334 -10.63 -0.53 -14.85
N MET A 335 -11.87 -0.77 -15.27
CA MET A 335 -12.98 -1.09 -14.37
C MET A 335 -13.26 -2.59 -14.42
N TRP A 336 -13.43 -3.21 -13.25
CA TRP A 336 -13.71 -4.63 -13.14
C TRP A 336 -15.07 -4.88 -12.51
N LEU A 337 -15.98 -5.51 -13.25
CA LEU A 337 -17.25 -6.00 -12.73
C LEU A 337 -17.04 -7.42 -12.20
N ARG A 338 -17.30 -7.62 -10.92
CA ARG A 338 -17.16 -8.89 -10.22
C ARG A 338 -18.53 -9.46 -9.88
N ILE A 339 -18.75 -10.73 -10.16
CA ILE A 339 -19.88 -11.46 -9.61
C ILE A 339 -19.44 -12.08 -8.28
N ARG A 340 -20.18 -11.79 -7.21
CA ARG A 340 -20.03 -12.46 -5.93
C ARG A 340 -21.03 -13.59 -5.84
N PHE A 341 -20.57 -14.73 -5.34
CA PHE A 341 -21.45 -15.84 -5.03
C PHE A 341 -22.14 -15.61 -3.68
N PHE A 342 -23.39 -16.05 -3.57
CA PHE A 342 -24.13 -16.00 -2.30
C PHE A 342 -23.53 -16.90 -1.22
N ASP A 343 -22.73 -17.86 -1.60
CA ASP A 343 -22.00 -18.73 -0.68
C ASP A 343 -20.71 -18.04 -0.22
N ARG A 344 -20.64 -17.72 1.08
CA ARG A 344 -19.47 -17.07 1.72
C ARG A 344 -18.18 -17.87 1.63
N THR A 345 -18.25 -19.15 1.30
CA THR A 345 -17.09 -20.03 1.14
C THR A 345 -16.41 -19.87 -0.22
N ARG A 346 -17.05 -19.18 -1.17
CA ARG A 346 -16.54 -19.01 -2.54
C ARG A 346 -15.95 -17.62 -2.74
N ALA A 347 -14.76 -17.56 -3.32
CA ALA A 347 -14.14 -16.30 -3.71
C ALA A 347 -14.95 -15.59 -4.81
N PRO A 348 -15.01 -14.23 -4.82
CA PRO A 348 -15.64 -13.49 -5.91
C PRO A 348 -15.04 -13.90 -7.26
N GLN A 349 -15.89 -14.01 -8.28
CA GLN A 349 -15.44 -14.34 -9.63
C GLN A 349 -15.36 -13.08 -10.48
N TRP A 350 -14.20 -12.85 -11.05
CA TRP A 350 -14.01 -11.79 -12.05
C TRP A 350 -14.75 -12.15 -13.33
N LEU A 351 -15.64 -11.30 -13.78
CA LEU A 351 -16.44 -11.56 -14.96
C LEU A 351 -15.98 -10.71 -16.14
N VAL A 352 -15.99 -9.41 -15.95
CA VAL A 352 -15.77 -8.42 -17.00
C VAL A 352 -14.76 -7.39 -16.54
N GLY A 353 -13.80 -7.05 -17.40
CA GLY A 353 -12.90 -5.91 -17.23
C GLY A 353 -13.12 -4.92 -18.37
N ILE A 354 -13.21 -3.65 -18.05
CA ILE A 354 -13.32 -2.55 -19.02
C ILE A 354 -12.02 -1.76 -18.97
N HIS A 355 -11.36 -1.59 -20.11
CA HIS A 355 -10.05 -0.99 -20.24
C HIS A 355 -10.12 0.36 -20.94
N ALA A 356 -9.83 1.45 -20.23
CA ALA A 356 -9.93 2.79 -20.79
C ALA A 356 -8.79 3.11 -21.77
N ASP A 357 -7.64 2.45 -21.64
CA ASP A 357 -6.50 2.60 -22.55
C ASP A 357 -6.80 2.09 -23.97
N THR A 358 -7.41 0.92 -24.06
CA THR A 358 -7.67 0.22 -25.34
C THR A 358 -9.08 0.38 -25.88
N GLY A 359 -10.03 0.86 -25.06
CA GLY A 359 -11.44 0.92 -25.44
C GLY A 359 -12.06 -0.48 -25.62
N GLU A 360 -11.62 -1.43 -24.80
CA GLU A 360 -12.04 -2.81 -24.89
C GLU A 360 -12.66 -3.31 -23.59
N LEU A 361 -13.54 -4.27 -23.72
CA LEU A 361 -14.10 -5.06 -22.66
C LEU A 361 -13.48 -6.46 -22.72
N SER A 362 -12.96 -6.97 -21.60
CA SER A 362 -12.42 -8.32 -21.50
C SER A 362 -13.33 -9.27 -20.73
N ILE A 363 -13.44 -10.51 -21.18
CA ILE A 363 -14.13 -11.59 -20.47
C ILE A 363 -13.08 -12.46 -19.78
N SER A 364 -13.23 -12.67 -18.47
CA SER A 364 -12.18 -13.32 -17.67
C SER A 364 -12.35 -14.83 -17.56
N PHE A 365 -12.34 -15.58 -18.68
CA PHE A 365 -12.46 -17.05 -18.66
C PHE A 365 -11.45 -17.73 -17.74
N GLN A 366 -10.24 -17.22 -17.66
CA GLN A 366 -9.16 -17.80 -16.82
C GLN A 366 -9.49 -17.78 -15.32
N TYR A 367 -10.43 -16.94 -14.87
CA TYR A 367 -10.84 -16.84 -13.47
C TYR A 367 -12.20 -17.46 -13.19
N MET A 368 -12.79 -18.12 -14.15
CA MET A 368 -14.08 -18.82 -13.99
C MET A 368 -13.85 -20.19 -13.36
N HIS A 369 -13.73 -20.24 -12.04
CA HIS A 369 -13.41 -21.44 -11.26
C HIS A 369 -14.63 -22.06 -10.57
N HIS A 370 -15.85 -21.58 -10.87
CA HIS A 370 -17.07 -22.05 -10.24
C HIS A 370 -18.07 -22.53 -11.32
N PRO A 371 -18.90 -23.55 -10.97
CA PRO A 371 -19.94 -24.02 -11.86
C PRO A 371 -20.89 -22.89 -12.33
N PRO A 372 -21.34 -22.96 -13.58
CA PRO A 372 -21.05 -24.00 -14.58
C PRO A 372 -19.78 -23.75 -15.40
N PHE A 373 -19.06 -22.65 -15.14
CA PHE A 373 -17.95 -22.15 -15.96
C PHE A 373 -16.56 -22.67 -15.52
N ASP A 374 -16.47 -23.49 -14.50
CA ASP A 374 -15.25 -24.18 -14.06
C ASP A 374 -14.81 -25.26 -15.04
N THR A 375 -15.72 -25.74 -15.91
CA THR A 375 -15.46 -26.71 -16.96
C THR A 375 -15.18 -26.04 -18.29
N GLU A 376 -14.47 -26.75 -19.19
CA GLU A 376 -14.24 -26.28 -20.56
C GLU A 376 -15.57 -26.17 -21.33
N ALA A 377 -16.49 -27.13 -21.15
CA ALA A 377 -17.81 -27.11 -21.79
C ALA A 377 -18.64 -25.91 -21.36
N GLY A 378 -18.64 -25.55 -20.08
CA GLY A 378 -19.33 -24.36 -19.59
C GLY A 378 -18.76 -23.06 -20.18
N ARG A 379 -17.43 -22.94 -20.26
CA ARG A 379 -16.78 -21.78 -20.90
C ARG A 379 -17.04 -21.74 -22.41
N GLU A 380 -17.05 -22.90 -23.09
CA GLU A 380 -17.40 -22.98 -24.50
C GLU A 380 -18.85 -22.53 -24.77
N SER A 381 -19.79 -22.93 -23.90
CA SER A 381 -21.17 -22.46 -23.98
C SER A 381 -21.27 -20.94 -23.86
N LEU A 382 -20.55 -20.33 -22.91
CA LEU A 382 -20.51 -18.88 -22.76
C LEU A 382 -19.87 -18.20 -23.98
N ARG A 383 -18.77 -18.76 -24.51
CA ARG A 383 -18.13 -18.28 -25.72
C ARG A 383 -19.07 -18.28 -26.91
N ALA A 384 -19.81 -19.37 -27.08
CA ALA A 384 -20.82 -19.48 -28.15
C ALA A 384 -21.88 -18.39 -28.05
N MET A 385 -22.45 -18.15 -26.86
CA MET A 385 -23.40 -17.06 -26.62
C MET A 385 -22.82 -15.69 -26.93
N LEU A 386 -21.58 -15.42 -26.56
CA LEU A 386 -20.90 -14.16 -26.86
C LEU A 386 -20.66 -13.96 -28.35
N ASN A 387 -20.34 -15.04 -29.08
CA ASN A 387 -20.12 -15.01 -30.53
C ASN A 387 -21.42 -14.87 -31.35
N GLU A 388 -22.61 -14.99 -30.72
CA GLU A 388 -23.87 -14.60 -31.32
C GLU A 388 -24.04 -13.08 -31.43
N ILE A 389 -23.20 -12.29 -30.75
CA ILE A 389 -23.20 -10.84 -30.85
C ILE A 389 -22.48 -10.45 -32.14
N PRO A 390 -23.16 -9.75 -33.10
CA PRO A 390 -22.55 -9.33 -34.35
C PRO A 390 -21.25 -8.55 -34.15
N GLY A 391 -20.19 -8.98 -34.81
CA GLY A 391 -18.86 -8.37 -34.70
C GLY A 391 -18.02 -8.82 -33.49
N VAL A 392 -18.51 -9.76 -32.70
CA VAL A 392 -17.75 -10.48 -31.69
C VAL A 392 -17.28 -11.82 -32.27
N ASP A 393 -15.98 -12.06 -32.21
CA ASP A 393 -15.36 -13.31 -32.61
C ASP A 393 -14.30 -13.71 -31.57
N ILE A 394 -14.66 -14.61 -30.67
CA ILE A 394 -13.78 -15.14 -29.63
C ILE A 394 -13.34 -16.52 -30.06
N PRO A 395 -12.05 -16.71 -30.39
CA PRO A 395 -11.54 -18.02 -30.81
C PRO A 395 -11.54 -19.02 -29.63
N ALA A 396 -11.70 -20.32 -29.93
CA ALA A 396 -11.80 -21.38 -28.91
C ALA A 396 -10.53 -21.49 -28.02
N GLU A 397 -9.35 -21.22 -28.58
CA GLU A 397 -8.10 -21.21 -27.84
C GLU A 397 -8.01 -20.14 -26.74
N ARG A 398 -8.91 -19.15 -26.74
CA ARG A 398 -8.99 -18.09 -25.74
C ARG A 398 -9.80 -18.46 -24.48
N LEU A 399 -10.35 -19.66 -24.39
CA LEU A 399 -11.10 -20.15 -23.22
C LEU A 399 -10.28 -20.23 -21.91
N LYS A 400 -8.95 -20.18 -22.02
CA LYS A 400 -8.04 -20.14 -20.86
C LYS A 400 -7.43 -18.75 -20.62
N GLY A 401 -7.95 -17.72 -21.29
CA GLY A 401 -7.40 -16.37 -21.26
C GLY A 401 -8.43 -15.29 -20.97
N ARG A 402 -8.13 -14.11 -21.47
CA ARG A 402 -8.99 -12.92 -21.39
C ARG A 402 -9.25 -12.38 -22.80
N PRO A 403 -10.18 -12.96 -23.58
CA PRO A 403 -10.54 -12.39 -24.86
C PRO A 403 -11.13 -11.00 -24.68
N ARG A 404 -10.93 -10.15 -25.68
CA ARG A 404 -11.34 -8.75 -25.67
C ARG A 404 -12.39 -8.48 -26.74
N ILE A 405 -13.35 -7.65 -26.41
CA ILE A 405 -14.43 -7.15 -27.28
C ILE A 405 -14.28 -5.63 -27.34
N ARG A 406 -14.18 -5.04 -28.52
CA ARG A 406 -14.08 -3.59 -28.66
C ARG A 406 -15.40 -2.92 -28.22
N LEU A 407 -15.33 -1.87 -27.41
CA LEU A 407 -16.51 -1.09 -26.99
C LEU A 407 -17.28 -0.52 -28.19
N ALA A 408 -16.58 -0.21 -29.27
CA ALA A 408 -17.22 0.26 -30.52
C ALA A 408 -18.19 -0.78 -31.12
N VAL A 409 -17.95 -2.09 -30.94
CA VAL A 409 -18.89 -3.15 -31.36
C VAL A 409 -20.14 -3.15 -30.48
N LEU A 410 -19.97 -2.84 -29.21
CA LEU A 410 -21.04 -2.81 -28.20
C LEU A 410 -21.78 -1.46 -28.17
N ALA A 411 -21.31 -0.45 -28.90
CA ALA A 411 -21.99 0.84 -29.03
C ALA A 411 -23.30 0.72 -29.84
N ASP A 412 -23.49 -0.37 -30.58
CA ASP A 412 -24.78 -0.75 -31.14
C ASP A 412 -25.72 -1.24 -30.04
N ALA A 413 -26.89 -0.64 -29.92
CA ALA A 413 -27.83 -0.93 -28.84
C ALA A 413 -28.32 -2.40 -28.81
N ALA A 414 -28.44 -3.05 -29.97
CA ALA A 414 -28.85 -4.45 -30.05
C ALA A 414 -27.71 -5.37 -29.57
N ASN A 415 -26.47 -5.05 -29.89
CA ASN A 415 -25.27 -5.77 -29.41
C ASN A 415 -25.12 -5.64 -27.90
N LEU A 416 -25.27 -4.43 -27.36
CA LEU A 416 -25.22 -4.19 -25.91
C LEU A 416 -26.33 -4.94 -25.17
N ALA A 417 -27.56 -4.91 -25.69
CA ALA A 417 -28.66 -5.67 -25.09
C ALA A 417 -28.40 -7.18 -25.06
N ARG A 418 -27.79 -7.75 -26.13
CA ARG A 418 -27.39 -9.16 -26.17
C ARG A 418 -26.31 -9.46 -25.13
N LEU A 419 -25.29 -8.57 -25.00
CA LEU A 419 -24.25 -8.75 -23.96
C LEU A 419 -24.89 -8.73 -22.55
N ILE A 420 -25.77 -7.77 -22.27
CA ILE A 420 -26.47 -7.68 -20.98
C ILE A 420 -27.29 -8.95 -20.72
N ALA A 421 -27.97 -9.48 -21.72
CA ALA A 421 -28.72 -10.74 -21.57
C ALA A 421 -27.80 -11.94 -21.26
N VAL A 422 -26.62 -12.00 -21.86
CA VAL A 422 -25.60 -13.01 -21.51
C VAL A 422 -25.12 -12.84 -20.07
N LEU A 423 -24.87 -11.61 -19.64
CA LEU A 423 -24.45 -11.31 -18.27
C LEU A 423 -25.54 -11.63 -17.24
N ASP A 424 -26.80 -11.35 -17.55
CA ASP A 424 -27.97 -11.75 -16.74
C ASP A 424 -28.04 -13.27 -16.59
N GLY A 425 -27.89 -14.00 -17.68
CA GLY A 425 -27.85 -15.46 -17.65
C GLY A 425 -26.74 -16.00 -16.76
N ILE A 426 -25.55 -15.38 -16.75
CA ILE A 426 -24.45 -15.76 -15.86
C ILE A 426 -24.83 -15.50 -14.40
N VAL A 427 -25.41 -14.34 -14.09
CA VAL A 427 -25.84 -14.00 -12.73
C VAL A 427 -26.90 -14.99 -12.26
N ASP A 428 -27.88 -15.33 -13.09
CA ASP A 428 -28.95 -16.26 -12.72
C ASP A 428 -28.43 -17.68 -12.49
N LEU A 429 -27.48 -18.14 -13.29
CA LEU A 429 -26.82 -19.45 -13.10
C LEU A 429 -25.98 -19.54 -11.83
N THR A 430 -25.58 -18.41 -11.25
CA THR A 430 -24.80 -18.35 -10.02
C THR A 430 -25.68 -18.22 -8.77
N ARG A 431 -26.99 -18.00 -8.91
CA ARG A 431 -27.93 -17.96 -7.76
C ARG A 431 -28.12 -19.34 -7.16
N PRO A 432 -28.22 -19.47 -5.82
CA PRO A 432 -28.58 -20.74 -5.22
C PRO A 432 -29.99 -21.13 -5.70
N THR A 433 -30.13 -22.35 -6.19
CA THR A 433 -31.46 -22.93 -6.39
C THR A 433 -32.12 -23.16 -5.02
N GLU A 434 -33.38 -22.82 -4.86
CA GLU A 434 -34.14 -22.93 -3.60
C GLU A 434 -34.08 -24.32 -2.97
N THR A 435 -33.65 -25.35 -3.70
CA THR A 435 -33.55 -26.74 -3.26
C THR A 435 -32.42 -26.98 -2.24
N THR A 436 -31.47 -26.06 -2.07
CA THR A 436 -30.35 -26.23 -1.12
C THR A 436 -30.58 -25.57 0.26
N ALA A 437 -31.70 -24.85 0.44
CA ALA A 437 -32.03 -24.18 1.70
C ALA A 437 -32.66 -25.12 2.77
N GLY A 438 -32.89 -26.39 2.46
CA GLY A 438 -33.59 -27.37 3.32
C GLY A 438 -32.73 -28.30 4.16
N SER A 439 -31.42 -28.22 4.11
CA SER A 439 -30.56 -28.99 5.01
C SER A 439 -30.24 -28.17 6.26
N THR A 440 -31.12 -28.19 7.22
CA THR A 440 -30.84 -27.82 8.61
C THR A 440 -29.67 -28.69 9.07
N ILE A 441 -28.52 -28.09 9.32
CA ILE A 441 -27.45 -28.71 10.09
C ILE A 441 -27.99 -28.87 11.49
N ASP A 442 -28.22 -30.10 11.87
CA ASP A 442 -28.56 -30.55 13.22
C ASP A 442 -27.41 -30.10 14.15
N ASP A 443 -27.70 -29.21 15.09
CA ASP A 443 -26.78 -28.77 16.15
C ASP A 443 -26.53 -29.94 17.12
N GLY A 444 -25.70 -30.88 16.69
CA GLY A 444 -25.18 -31.97 17.47
C GLY A 444 -24.21 -31.45 18.52
N ALA A 445 -24.66 -31.49 19.75
CA ALA A 445 -24.01 -31.41 21.06
C ALA A 445 -22.48 -31.29 21.03
N VAL A 446 -21.98 -30.14 21.47
CA VAL A 446 -20.61 -29.96 21.98
C VAL A 446 -20.51 -30.68 23.31
N ALA A 447 -19.87 -31.84 23.32
CA ALA A 447 -19.47 -32.53 24.56
C ALA A 447 -18.27 -31.77 25.15
N THR A 448 -18.47 -31.20 26.32
CA THR A 448 -17.40 -30.67 27.18
C THR A 448 -16.55 -31.84 27.68
N ALA A 449 -15.29 -31.87 27.28
CA ALA A 449 -14.26 -32.66 27.95
C ALA A 449 -13.56 -31.74 28.96
N GLU A 450 -14.03 -31.81 30.21
CA GLU A 450 -13.24 -31.58 31.41
C GLU A 450 -12.57 -32.90 31.80
N ASP A 451 -11.34 -32.80 32.33
CA ASP A 451 -10.51 -33.84 32.94
C ASP A 451 -9.70 -34.77 32.00
N ALA A 452 -8.42 -34.35 31.72
CA ALA A 452 -7.20 -35.13 32.05
C ALA A 452 -5.95 -34.27 31.76
#